data_738a0b59e1f3e9efbb487664629302dc
#
_entry.id   738a0b59e1f3e9efbb487664629302dc
#
_cell.length_a   1.000
_cell.length_b   1.000
_cell.length_c   1.000
_cell.angle_alpha   90.00
_cell.angle_beta   90.00
_cell.angle_gamma   90.00
#
_symmetry.space_group_name_H-M   'P 1'
#
loop_
_entity.id
_entity.type
_entity.pdbx_description
1 polymer ?
#
loop_
_entity_poly.entity_id
_entity_poly.type
_entity_poly.pdbx_seq_one_letter_code
_entity_poly.pdbx_strand_id
1 'polypeptide(L)'
;MPDDRNDNNSQTPRDPKIPGMPGGKKPTRTGWLYFLLACALLGYAFFNMGSGFAKSSNTVKLATSEMVSAIKQDRVEDLTYTVQDGSVTGHYWKTKKDKGDTSELKSFSSTYVGSDSLAELMSEHPDTKYIVNTNDPDFWGDLAMSVLPTIALIAIMFYFMRQMMGANNRNMQFGKTNAKTNEATRPKVKFEDVAGVDEAVEELEEIRDFLSDPDRYRKLGAKIPRGVLLVGPPGTGKTLLAKAVAGEAGVPFFSISGSDFVEMFVGVGASRVRDLFKEAKSQAPSIIFIDEIDAVGRQRGAGLGGGHDEREQTLNQLLVEMDGFEESESVILIAATNRPDILDPALLRPGRFDRQVTVDRPDVKGREQILRVHAENKPMDEDVKFEKLAQMTVGFTGADLANLLNESALLAARRHRSVISMDEVEESMERVIAGPQRKGRVMTEAERTTIAYHESGHALVGHILEHSDPVHKISIVSRGQALGYTLQLPQEDHFLKTKNEMLDELAVFLGGRVAEELMCDDITSGASNDLERATKMAREMVTRLGMSEELGTQVFGEAQHQVFLGRDYADHQDYSEETARRIDIEVQRIMREAHRRAVEILDARRDQLDLMAKVLLER
;
A
#
# COMPACT_ATOMS: atom_id res chain seq x y z
N MET A 1 -42.30 40.89 -29.30
CA MET A 1 -43.07 39.97 -30.16
C MET A 1 -42.18 39.39 -31.22
N PRO A 2 -42.32 38.13 -31.53
CA PRO A 2 -42.47 36.90 -30.73
C PRO A 2 -41.26 35.99 -30.99
N ASP A 3 -40.95 34.82 -30.53
CA ASP A 3 -41.74 33.68 -30.08
C ASP A 3 -40.81 32.65 -29.42
N ASP A 4 -41.26 32.10 -28.37
CA ASP A 4 -41.19 30.76 -27.85
C ASP A 4 -40.33 29.68 -28.55
N ARG A 5 -39.48 28.99 -27.77
CA ARG A 5 -39.64 27.54 -27.48
C ARG A 5 -38.76 27.05 -26.36
N ASN A 6 -39.43 26.79 -25.31
CA ASN A 6 -39.26 25.81 -24.26
C ASN A 6 -38.49 24.54 -24.69
N ASP A 7 -37.43 24.17 -23.99
CA ASP A 7 -37.07 22.77 -23.80
C ASP A 7 -36.48 22.56 -22.39
N ASN A 8 -37.36 22.07 -21.55
CA ASN A 8 -37.06 21.46 -20.25
C ASN A 8 -36.16 20.23 -20.44
N ASN A 9 -34.96 20.24 -19.94
CA ASN A 9 -34.20 19.03 -19.72
C ASN A 9 -33.78 18.97 -18.26
N SER A 10 -34.62 18.34 -17.43
CA SER A 10 -34.41 17.99 -16.06
C SER A 10 -33.25 16.96 -15.95
N GLN A 11 -32.07 17.40 -15.63
CA GLN A 11 -30.98 16.52 -15.23
C GLN A 11 -31.15 16.14 -13.75
N THR A 12 -31.54 14.90 -13.52
CA THR A 12 -31.42 14.22 -12.23
C THR A 12 -29.96 14.15 -11.78
N PRO A 13 -29.66 14.34 -10.47
CA PRO A 13 -28.30 14.22 -9.94
C PRO A 13 -27.80 12.79 -10.09
N ARG A 14 -26.58 12.63 -10.62
CA ARG A 14 -25.87 11.35 -10.67
C ARG A 14 -25.32 11.05 -9.27
N ASP A 15 -25.72 9.92 -8.72
CA ASP A 15 -25.12 9.34 -7.51
C ASP A 15 -23.61 9.14 -7.67
N PRO A 16 -22.81 9.36 -6.61
CA PRO A 16 -21.36 9.15 -6.64
C PRO A 16 -21.05 7.64 -6.75
N LYS A 17 -20.33 7.27 -7.80
CA LYS A 17 -19.80 5.91 -7.98
C LYS A 17 -18.75 5.63 -6.90
N ILE A 18 -19.04 4.65 -6.04
CA ILE A 18 -18.08 4.04 -5.12
C ILE A 18 -17.09 3.21 -5.97
N PRO A 19 -15.78 3.44 -5.92
CA PRO A 19 -14.80 2.60 -6.60
C PRO A 19 -14.60 1.31 -5.81
N GLY A 20 -14.79 0.15 -6.44
CA GLY A 20 -14.24 -1.10 -5.91
C GLY A 20 -15.19 -2.29 -5.74
N MET A 21 -16.13 -2.51 -6.67
CA MET A 21 -16.69 -3.86 -6.84
C MET A 21 -16.41 -4.35 -8.27
N PRO A 22 -15.77 -5.53 -8.44
CA PRO A 22 -15.62 -6.13 -9.75
C PRO A 22 -17.00 -6.48 -10.28
N GLY A 23 -17.38 -5.91 -11.43
CA GLY A 23 -18.65 -6.16 -12.09
C GLY A 23 -18.82 -7.63 -12.43
N GLY A 24 -19.57 -8.37 -11.62
CA GLY A 24 -20.02 -9.71 -11.92
C GLY A 24 -20.83 -9.67 -13.22
N LYS A 25 -20.40 -10.42 -14.25
CA LYS A 25 -21.19 -10.64 -15.46
C LYS A 25 -22.53 -11.18 -15.03
N LYS A 26 -23.63 -10.51 -15.43
CA LYS A 26 -25.00 -10.98 -15.23
C LYS A 26 -25.08 -12.43 -15.69
N PRO A 27 -25.65 -13.36 -14.90
CA PRO A 27 -25.80 -14.75 -15.32
C PRO A 27 -26.59 -14.79 -16.63
N THR A 28 -26.05 -15.54 -17.59
CA THR A 28 -26.71 -15.73 -18.88
C THR A 28 -28.10 -16.32 -18.65
N ARG A 29 -29.10 -15.95 -19.47
CA ARG A 29 -30.48 -16.49 -19.39
C ARG A 29 -30.53 -18.02 -19.26
N THR A 30 -29.57 -18.72 -19.85
CA THR A 30 -29.36 -20.17 -19.73
C THR A 30 -28.96 -20.62 -18.31
N GLY A 31 -28.12 -19.88 -17.59
CA GLY A 31 -27.72 -20.22 -16.21
C GLY A 31 -28.90 -20.17 -15.23
N TRP A 32 -29.78 -19.18 -15.40
CA TRP A 32 -31.01 -19.07 -14.61
C TRP A 32 -32.00 -20.21 -14.92
N LEU A 33 -32.07 -20.65 -16.16
CA LEU A 33 -32.95 -21.76 -16.57
C LEU A 33 -32.50 -23.09 -15.93
N TYR A 34 -31.21 -23.35 -15.87
CA TYR A 34 -30.65 -24.54 -15.20
C TYR A 34 -30.81 -24.48 -13.68
N PHE A 35 -30.70 -23.32 -13.06
CA PHE A 35 -30.96 -23.14 -11.64
C PHE A 35 -32.43 -23.41 -11.29
N LEU A 36 -33.35 -22.88 -12.09
CA LEU A 36 -34.79 -23.11 -11.93
C LEU A 36 -35.13 -24.60 -12.16
N LEU A 37 -34.49 -25.25 -13.13
CA LEU A 37 -34.70 -26.70 -13.38
C LEU A 37 -34.18 -27.54 -12.21
N ALA A 38 -33.01 -27.21 -11.64
CA ALA A 38 -32.47 -27.87 -10.47
C ALA A 38 -33.35 -27.67 -9.22
N CYS A 39 -33.89 -26.47 -9.02
CA CYS A 39 -34.84 -26.19 -7.94
C CYS A 39 -36.17 -26.93 -8.14
N ALA A 40 -36.64 -27.05 -9.37
CA ALA A 40 -37.86 -27.81 -9.70
C ALA A 40 -37.67 -29.33 -9.47
N LEU A 41 -36.52 -29.89 -9.86
CA LEU A 41 -36.16 -31.28 -9.62
C LEU A 41 -35.97 -31.58 -8.14
N LEU A 42 -35.33 -30.71 -7.37
CA LEU A 42 -35.22 -30.83 -5.91
C LEU A 42 -36.59 -30.70 -5.23
N GLY A 43 -37.41 -29.76 -5.69
CA GLY A 43 -38.79 -29.61 -5.19
C GLY A 43 -39.64 -30.85 -5.47
N TYR A 44 -39.51 -31.44 -6.67
CA TYR A 44 -40.18 -32.67 -7.06
C TYR A 44 -39.68 -33.90 -6.25
N ALA A 45 -38.38 -34.02 -6.05
CA ALA A 45 -37.78 -35.06 -5.21
C ALA A 45 -38.24 -34.95 -3.74
N PHE A 46 -38.29 -33.73 -3.21
CA PHE A 46 -38.77 -33.46 -1.85
C PHE A 46 -40.28 -33.73 -1.71
N PHE A 47 -41.05 -33.37 -2.74
CA PHE A 47 -42.50 -33.65 -2.78
C PHE A 47 -42.79 -35.18 -2.80
N ASN A 48 -42.06 -35.96 -3.59
CA ASN A 48 -42.18 -37.43 -3.61
C ASN A 48 -41.67 -38.10 -2.35
N MET A 49 -40.60 -37.62 -1.73
CA MET A 49 -40.15 -38.08 -0.41
C MET A 49 -41.16 -37.72 0.69
N GLY A 50 -41.83 -36.57 0.57
CA GLY A 50 -42.87 -36.15 1.51
C GLY A 50 -44.18 -36.88 1.35
N SER A 51 -44.52 -37.38 0.14
CA SER A 51 -45.77 -38.11 -0.09
C SER A 51 -45.77 -39.54 0.49
N GLY A 52 -44.60 -40.09 0.79
CA GLY A 52 -44.45 -41.35 1.53
C GLY A 52 -44.73 -41.24 3.05
N PHE A 53 -44.72 -40.03 3.59
CA PHE A 53 -44.93 -39.79 5.04
C PHE A 53 -46.30 -39.21 5.42
N ALA A 54 -47.18 -38.95 4.46
CA ALA A 54 -48.48 -38.31 4.72
C ALA A 54 -49.67 -39.21 4.43
N LYS A 55 -49.66 -40.47 4.87
CA LYS A 55 -50.88 -41.27 5.09
C LYS A 55 -50.90 -41.75 6.54
N SER A 56 -51.07 -40.85 7.44
CA SER A 56 -51.64 -41.13 8.75
C SER A 56 -53.17 -41.24 8.60
N SER A 57 -53.62 -42.31 7.97
CA SER A 57 -54.99 -42.77 8.17
C SER A 57 -55.06 -43.37 9.55
N ASN A 58 -56.16 -43.15 10.27
CA ASN A 58 -56.53 -43.79 11.55
C ASN A 58 -56.75 -45.32 11.36
N THR A 59 -55.77 -46.05 10.84
CA THR A 59 -55.80 -47.50 10.63
C THR A 59 -55.35 -48.15 11.92
N VAL A 60 -56.24 -48.97 12.46
CA VAL A 60 -55.98 -49.75 13.68
C VAL A 60 -55.27 -51.06 13.26
N LYS A 61 -54.06 -51.29 13.82
CA LYS A 61 -53.38 -52.58 13.62
C LYS A 61 -54.08 -53.63 14.44
N LEU A 62 -54.74 -54.62 13.79
CA LEU A 62 -55.33 -55.76 14.43
C LEU A 62 -54.37 -56.95 14.43
N ALA A 63 -54.31 -57.68 15.53
CA ALA A 63 -53.63 -58.97 15.53
C ALA A 63 -54.40 -59.98 14.61
N THR A 64 -53.67 -60.88 13.96
CA THR A 64 -54.26 -61.87 13.03
C THR A 64 -55.40 -62.62 13.64
N SER A 65 -55.29 -62.98 14.92
CA SER A 65 -56.36 -63.64 15.66
C SER A 65 -57.62 -62.80 15.90
N GLU A 66 -57.43 -61.50 16.11
CA GLU A 66 -58.53 -60.55 16.27
C GLU A 66 -59.24 -60.28 14.94
N MET A 67 -58.47 -60.19 13.84
CA MET A 67 -59.00 -60.09 12.49
C MET A 67 -59.86 -61.30 12.14
N VAL A 68 -59.35 -62.54 12.35
CA VAL A 68 -60.05 -63.76 12.11
C VAL A 68 -61.33 -63.84 12.98
N SER A 69 -61.25 -63.41 14.24
CA SER A 69 -62.42 -63.33 15.12
C SER A 69 -63.44 -62.29 14.62
N ALA A 70 -62.99 -61.17 14.07
CA ALA A 70 -63.90 -60.17 13.51
C ALA A 70 -64.60 -60.67 12.25
N ILE A 71 -63.91 -61.44 11.38
CA ILE A 71 -64.50 -62.09 10.20
C ILE A 71 -65.59 -63.12 10.67
N LYS A 72 -65.23 -64.02 11.59
CA LYS A 72 -66.17 -65.06 12.14
C LYS A 72 -67.41 -64.49 12.85
N GLN A 73 -67.34 -63.23 13.27
CA GLN A 73 -68.46 -62.52 13.91
C GLN A 73 -69.24 -61.62 12.95
N ASP A 74 -68.96 -61.69 11.63
CA ASP A 74 -69.54 -60.84 10.56
C ASP A 74 -69.42 -59.36 10.83
N ARG A 75 -68.22 -58.89 11.36
CA ARG A 75 -67.94 -57.53 11.70
C ARG A 75 -66.99 -56.85 10.71
N VAL A 76 -66.61 -57.53 9.62
CA VAL A 76 -65.76 -56.98 8.54
C VAL A 76 -66.66 -56.67 7.35
N GLU A 77 -66.54 -55.42 6.80
CA GLU A 77 -67.28 -55.00 5.64
C GLU A 77 -66.56 -55.36 4.34
N ASP A 78 -65.26 -54.98 4.26
CA ASP A 78 -64.40 -55.31 3.13
C ASP A 78 -63.02 -55.72 3.60
N LEU A 79 -62.36 -56.54 2.78
CA LEU A 79 -61.01 -57.02 3.03
C LEU A 79 -60.23 -57.11 1.71
N THR A 80 -59.04 -56.50 1.69
CA THR A 80 -58.12 -56.63 0.59
C THR A 80 -56.88 -57.36 1.05
N TYR A 81 -56.54 -58.44 0.40
CA TYR A 81 -55.36 -59.28 0.67
C TYR A 81 -54.30 -59.01 -0.43
N THR A 82 -53.10 -58.61 -0.04
CA THR A 82 -51.99 -58.47 -0.96
C THR A 82 -51.07 -59.67 -0.88
N VAL A 83 -50.95 -60.40 -1.98
CA VAL A 83 -50.28 -61.71 -2.04
C VAL A 83 -48.78 -61.59 -1.73
N GLN A 84 -48.12 -60.48 -2.05
CA GLN A 84 -46.69 -60.38 -1.93
C GLN A 84 -46.14 -60.29 -0.51
N ASP A 85 -46.81 -59.53 0.35
CA ASP A 85 -46.33 -59.23 1.71
C ASP A 85 -47.25 -59.83 2.77
N GLY A 86 -48.32 -60.53 2.34
CA GLY A 86 -49.32 -61.12 3.22
C GLY A 86 -50.14 -60.09 4.00
N SER A 87 -50.11 -58.82 3.55
CA SER A 87 -50.83 -57.74 4.22
C SER A 87 -52.34 -57.84 3.92
N VAL A 88 -53.12 -57.60 4.95
CA VAL A 88 -54.59 -57.55 4.90
C VAL A 88 -55.05 -56.19 5.36
N THR A 89 -55.75 -55.47 4.52
CA THR A 89 -56.37 -54.19 4.86
C THR A 89 -57.85 -54.21 4.61
N GLY A 90 -58.63 -53.48 5.36
CA GLY A 90 -60.06 -53.42 5.19
C GLY A 90 -60.76 -52.57 6.23
N HIS A 91 -62.08 -52.68 6.27
CA HIS A 91 -62.91 -51.94 7.21
C HIS A 91 -63.69 -52.88 8.09
N TYR A 92 -63.81 -52.53 9.37
CA TYR A 92 -64.51 -53.35 10.34
C TYR A 92 -65.26 -52.52 11.39
N TRP A 93 -66.32 -53.10 11.97
CA TRP A 93 -67.02 -52.54 13.12
C TRP A 93 -66.47 -53.10 14.43
N LYS A 94 -66.32 -52.22 15.42
CA LYS A 94 -65.76 -52.64 16.72
C LYS A 94 -66.66 -53.62 17.48
N THR A 95 -67.96 -53.46 17.38
CA THR A 95 -68.94 -54.37 17.99
C THR A 95 -69.99 -54.82 16.95
N LYS A 96 -70.64 -55.99 17.17
CA LYS A 96 -71.68 -56.57 16.28
C LYS A 96 -72.93 -55.67 16.20
N LYS A 97 -73.19 -54.86 17.23
CA LYS A 97 -74.34 -53.92 17.26
C LYS A 97 -74.16 -52.72 16.32
N ASP A 98 -72.92 -52.39 15.95
CA ASP A 98 -72.60 -51.27 15.12
C ASP A 98 -72.61 -51.61 13.60
N LYS A 99 -72.93 -52.87 13.23
CA LYS A 99 -72.99 -53.37 11.85
C LYS A 99 -74.05 -52.59 11.06
N GLY A 100 -73.61 -51.93 10.01
CA GLY A 100 -74.46 -51.08 9.16
C GLY A 100 -74.37 -49.56 9.45
N ASP A 101 -73.75 -49.15 10.55
CA ASP A 101 -73.47 -47.72 10.82
C ASP A 101 -72.12 -47.32 10.24
N THR A 102 -72.13 -46.52 9.19
CA THR A 102 -70.94 -46.09 8.51
C THR A 102 -70.12 -45.09 9.33
N SER A 103 -70.67 -44.45 10.37
CA SER A 103 -69.97 -43.51 11.24
C SER A 103 -69.05 -44.26 12.23
N GLU A 104 -69.26 -45.50 12.54
CA GLU A 104 -68.47 -46.37 13.45
C GLU A 104 -67.53 -47.32 12.68
N LEU A 105 -67.45 -47.22 11.38
CA LEU A 105 -66.59 -48.06 10.55
C LEU A 105 -65.10 -47.57 10.66
N LYS A 106 -64.23 -48.54 11.05
CA LYS A 106 -62.79 -48.24 11.22
C LYS A 106 -61.91 -48.98 10.22
N SER A 107 -60.96 -48.32 9.63
CA SER A 107 -59.97 -49.00 8.82
C SER A 107 -58.98 -49.78 9.66
N PHE A 108 -58.67 -51.00 9.23
CA PHE A 108 -57.69 -51.86 9.90
C PHE A 108 -56.60 -52.34 8.94
N SER A 109 -55.45 -52.69 9.52
CA SER A 109 -54.39 -53.44 8.84
C SER A 109 -53.96 -54.62 9.69
N SER A 110 -53.74 -55.76 9.07
CA SER A 110 -53.30 -57.02 9.69
C SER A 110 -52.34 -57.73 8.71
N THR A 111 -51.77 -58.85 9.13
CA THR A 111 -50.97 -59.72 8.27
C THR A 111 -51.52 -61.11 8.35
N TYR A 112 -51.65 -61.81 7.23
CA TYR A 112 -52.14 -63.22 7.19
C TYR A 112 -51.24 -64.03 6.26
N VAL A 113 -50.87 -65.22 6.71
CA VAL A 113 -50.01 -66.11 5.92
C VAL A 113 -50.91 -67.27 5.39
N GLY A 114 -50.97 -67.34 4.03
CA GLY A 114 -51.71 -68.37 3.31
C GLY A 114 -53.00 -67.84 2.68
N SER A 115 -52.93 -67.56 1.36
CA SER A 115 -54.06 -67.08 0.56
C SER A 115 -55.24 -68.05 0.53
N ASP A 116 -54.96 -69.37 0.45
CA ASP A 116 -55.97 -70.37 0.28
C ASP A 116 -56.80 -70.53 1.54
N SER A 117 -56.17 -70.52 2.72
CA SER A 117 -56.87 -70.60 4.00
C SER A 117 -57.72 -69.37 4.34
N LEU A 118 -57.25 -68.16 3.84
CA LEU A 118 -58.06 -66.96 3.98
C LEU A 118 -59.23 -66.93 3.01
N ALA A 119 -59.07 -67.48 1.79
CA ALA A 119 -60.10 -67.58 0.80
C ALA A 119 -61.20 -68.59 1.28
N GLU A 120 -60.81 -69.72 1.90
CA GLU A 120 -61.73 -70.67 2.52
C GLU A 120 -62.54 -70.03 3.64
N LEU A 121 -61.89 -69.28 4.55
CA LEU A 121 -62.54 -68.53 5.61
C LEU A 121 -63.50 -67.48 5.06
N MET A 122 -63.19 -66.81 3.96
CA MET A 122 -64.04 -65.80 3.33
C MET A 122 -65.24 -66.44 2.59
N SER A 123 -65.11 -67.70 2.09
CA SER A 123 -66.19 -68.40 1.46
C SER A 123 -67.31 -68.77 2.44
N GLU A 124 -67.00 -68.95 3.73
CA GLU A 124 -67.96 -69.15 4.81
C GLU A 124 -68.71 -67.89 5.24
N HIS A 125 -68.18 -66.68 4.83
CA HIS A 125 -68.74 -65.36 5.17
C HIS A 125 -69.01 -64.49 3.92
N PRO A 126 -70.02 -64.82 3.11
CA PRO A 126 -70.25 -64.18 1.80
C PRO A 126 -70.68 -62.74 1.86
N ASP A 127 -71.06 -62.21 3.00
CA ASP A 127 -71.45 -60.83 3.19
C ASP A 127 -70.21 -59.83 3.19
N THR A 128 -69.02 -60.38 3.38
CA THR A 128 -67.77 -59.55 3.37
C THR A 128 -67.19 -59.49 1.98
N LYS A 129 -66.96 -58.25 1.47
CA LYS A 129 -66.32 -58.05 0.17
C LYS A 129 -64.84 -58.43 0.25
N TYR A 130 -64.39 -59.41 -0.53
CA TYR A 130 -63.03 -59.91 -0.54
C TYR A 130 -62.35 -59.58 -1.89
N ILE A 131 -61.22 -58.90 -1.84
CA ILE A 131 -60.40 -58.52 -3.01
C ILE A 131 -58.99 -59.06 -2.81
N VAL A 132 -58.47 -59.76 -3.83
CA VAL A 132 -57.08 -60.21 -3.86
C VAL A 132 -56.31 -59.28 -4.81
N ASN A 133 -55.29 -58.65 -4.29
CA ASN A 133 -54.39 -57.76 -5.09
C ASN A 133 -53.15 -58.59 -5.51
N THR A 134 -53.01 -58.81 -6.83
CA THR A 134 -51.92 -59.58 -7.45
C THR A 134 -51.06 -58.70 -8.34
N ASN A 135 -51.08 -57.38 -8.13
CA ASN A 135 -50.30 -56.49 -8.96
C ASN A 135 -48.80 -56.83 -8.91
N ASP A 136 -48.19 -57.21 -10.03
CA ASP A 136 -46.77 -57.31 -10.21
C ASP A 136 -46.18 -55.87 -10.12
N PRO A 137 -45.10 -55.64 -9.33
CA PRO A 137 -44.43 -54.36 -9.32
C PRO A 137 -43.86 -54.12 -10.71
N ASP A 138 -44.15 -52.94 -11.23
CA ASP A 138 -43.57 -52.48 -12.51
C ASP A 138 -42.07 -52.19 -12.27
N PHE A 139 -41.23 -53.26 -12.26
CA PHE A 139 -39.80 -53.22 -11.93
C PHE A 139 -39.05 -52.17 -12.75
N TRP A 140 -39.43 -52.00 -14.01
CA TRP A 140 -38.81 -51.01 -14.88
C TRP A 140 -39.27 -49.58 -14.56
N GLY A 141 -40.50 -49.40 -14.12
CA GLY A 141 -41.03 -48.10 -13.66
C GLY A 141 -40.37 -47.64 -12.36
N ASP A 142 -40.27 -48.54 -11.37
CA ASP A 142 -39.63 -48.24 -10.09
C ASP A 142 -38.13 -48.05 -10.22
N LEU A 143 -37.45 -48.81 -11.08
CA LEU A 143 -36.04 -48.65 -11.39
C LEU A 143 -35.79 -47.28 -12.10
N ALA A 144 -36.64 -46.93 -13.07
CA ALA A 144 -36.52 -45.65 -13.74
C ALA A 144 -36.76 -44.46 -12.80
N MET A 145 -37.73 -44.54 -11.90
CA MET A 145 -38.05 -43.52 -10.90
C MET A 145 -36.93 -43.34 -9.87
N SER A 146 -36.19 -44.37 -9.51
CA SER A 146 -35.11 -44.31 -8.52
C SER A 146 -33.77 -43.95 -9.13
N VAL A 147 -33.43 -44.43 -10.34
CA VAL A 147 -32.13 -44.30 -10.95
C VAL A 147 -32.00 -43.01 -11.77
N LEU A 148 -33.03 -42.56 -12.49
CA LEU A 148 -33.00 -41.37 -13.32
C LEU A 148 -32.68 -40.07 -12.52
N PRO A 149 -33.27 -39.81 -11.34
CA PRO A 149 -32.92 -38.63 -10.54
C PRO A 149 -31.47 -38.66 -10.07
N THR A 150 -30.96 -39.83 -9.73
CA THR A 150 -29.58 -40.04 -9.27
C THR A 150 -28.58 -39.76 -10.39
N ILE A 151 -28.84 -40.25 -11.61
CA ILE A 151 -28.02 -39.97 -12.78
C ILE A 151 -28.06 -38.45 -13.13
N ALA A 152 -29.25 -37.85 -13.05
CA ALA A 152 -29.39 -36.39 -13.30
C ALA A 152 -28.60 -35.58 -12.26
N LEU A 153 -28.61 -35.98 -10.99
CA LEU A 153 -27.85 -35.30 -9.92
C LEU A 153 -26.34 -35.45 -10.11
N ILE A 154 -25.86 -36.63 -10.52
CA ILE A 154 -24.47 -36.89 -10.84
C ILE A 154 -24.06 -36.05 -12.07
N ALA A 155 -24.88 -35.97 -13.10
CA ALA A 155 -24.60 -35.18 -14.29
C ALA A 155 -24.54 -33.68 -13.97
N ILE A 156 -25.43 -33.16 -13.13
CA ILE A 156 -25.44 -31.79 -12.64
C ILE A 156 -24.19 -31.54 -11.79
N MET A 157 -23.83 -32.44 -10.87
CA MET A 157 -22.63 -32.33 -10.05
C MET A 157 -21.36 -32.31 -10.91
N PHE A 158 -21.30 -33.17 -11.93
CA PHE A 158 -20.15 -33.21 -12.88
C PHE A 158 -20.07 -31.94 -13.72
N TYR A 159 -21.21 -31.37 -14.12
CA TYR A 159 -21.27 -30.08 -14.82
C TYR A 159 -20.75 -28.94 -13.93
N PHE A 160 -21.20 -28.86 -12.66
CA PHE A 160 -20.70 -27.85 -11.71
C PHE A 160 -19.22 -28.06 -11.39
N MET A 161 -18.76 -29.31 -11.22
CA MET A 161 -17.36 -29.62 -10.99
C MET A 161 -16.48 -29.19 -12.18
N ARG A 162 -16.95 -29.42 -13.41
CA ARG A 162 -16.28 -28.96 -14.63
C ARG A 162 -16.26 -27.44 -14.75
N GLN A 163 -17.32 -26.76 -14.30
CA GLN A 163 -17.37 -25.30 -14.26
C GLN A 163 -16.48 -24.73 -13.16
N MET A 164 -16.41 -25.34 -11.99
CA MET A 164 -15.47 -24.97 -10.92
C MET A 164 -14.00 -25.25 -11.31
N MET A 165 -13.69 -26.35 -11.98
CA MET A 165 -12.35 -26.60 -12.51
C MET A 165 -11.95 -25.58 -13.58
N GLY A 166 -12.90 -25.13 -14.42
CA GLY A 166 -12.67 -24.05 -15.39
C GLY A 166 -12.45 -22.68 -14.73
N ALA A 167 -13.07 -22.43 -13.58
CA ALA A 167 -12.84 -21.23 -12.77
C ALA A 167 -11.51 -21.30 -12.00
N ASN A 168 -11.13 -22.46 -11.50
CA ASN A 168 -9.84 -22.67 -10.83
C ASN A 168 -8.65 -22.53 -11.77
N ASN A 169 -8.77 -22.93 -13.04
CA ASN A 169 -7.73 -22.67 -14.04
C ASN A 169 -7.57 -21.17 -14.37
N ARG A 170 -8.62 -20.36 -14.18
CA ARG A 170 -8.48 -18.89 -14.23
C ARG A 170 -7.82 -18.32 -12.97
N ASN A 171 -8.03 -18.91 -11.80
CA ASN A 171 -7.35 -18.50 -10.57
C ASN A 171 -5.87 -18.95 -10.54
N MET A 172 -5.49 -20.03 -11.20
CA MET A 172 -4.08 -20.38 -11.43
C MET A 172 -3.40 -19.51 -12.52
N GLN A 173 -4.18 -18.82 -13.35
CA GLN A 173 -3.67 -17.76 -14.24
C GLN A 173 -3.56 -16.39 -13.58
N PHE A 174 -4.03 -16.20 -12.34
CA PHE A 174 -3.71 -15.00 -11.56
C PHE A 174 -2.23 -14.94 -11.16
N GLY A 175 -1.53 -16.07 -11.08
CA GLY A 175 -0.06 -16.10 -10.97
C GLY A 175 0.65 -15.78 -12.29
N LYS A 176 -0.01 -15.93 -13.43
CA LYS A 176 0.34 -15.31 -14.72
C LYS A 176 -0.54 -14.07 -14.88
N THR A 177 -0.39 -13.11 -13.99
CA THR A 177 -0.81 -11.76 -14.30
C THR A 177 -0.17 -11.45 -15.65
N ASN A 178 -0.93 -10.81 -16.57
CA ASN A 178 -0.36 -9.87 -17.51
C ASN A 178 0.34 -8.77 -16.66
N ALA A 179 1.39 -9.13 -15.91
CA ALA A 179 2.51 -8.27 -15.75
C ALA A 179 2.70 -7.82 -17.21
N LYS A 180 2.40 -6.55 -17.52
CA LYS A 180 2.99 -5.90 -18.67
C LYS A 180 4.37 -6.48 -18.65
N THR A 181 4.66 -7.37 -19.61
CA THR A 181 5.99 -7.85 -19.87
C THR A 181 6.81 -6.61 -19.67
N ASN A 182 7.73 -6.62 -18.71
CA ASN A 182 8.65 -5.52 -18.54
C ASN A 182 9.38 -5.50 -19.85
N GLU A 183 8.77 -4.85 -20.87
CA GLU A 183 9.33 -4.75 -22.18
C GLU A 183 10.68 -4.14 -21.94
N ALA A 184 11.72 -4.89 -22.27
CA ALA A 184 13.08 -4.41 -22.20
C ALA A 184 13.11 -3.08 -22.93
N THR A 185 13.09 -2.00 -22.18
CA THR A 185 13.26 -0.67 -22.76
C THR A 185 14.74 -0.48 -22.98
N ARG A 186 15.12 0.02 -24.14
CA ARG A 186 16.46 0.54 -24.34
C ARG A 186 16.39 2.05 -24.07
N PRO A 187 16.80 2.52 -22.90
CA PRO A 187 16.77 3.94 -22.57
C PRO A 187 17.62 4.73 -23.57
N LYS A 188 17.15 5.90 -23.96
CA LYS A 188 17.94 6.82 -24.78
C LYS A 188 18.82 7.76 -23.95
N VAL A 189 18.59 7.76 -22.63
CA VAL A 189 19.31 8.57 -21.65
C VAL A 189 20.76 8.13 -21.61
N LYS A 190 21.68 9.09 -21.62
CA LYS A 190 23.12 8.91 -21.55
C LYS A 190 23.71 9.59 -20.31
N PHE A 191 25.00 9.37 -20.06
CA PHE A 191 25.69 10.08 -18.98
C PHE A 191 25.72 11.60 -19.18
N GLU A 192 25.68 12.07 -20.41
CA GLU A 192 25.57 13.52 -20.74
C GLU A 192 24.25 14.14 -20.21
N ASP A 193 23.21 13.35 -20.03
CA ASP A 193 21.92 13.79 -19.50
C ASP A 193 21.89 13.78 -17.96
N VAL A 194 22.95 13.24 -17.32
CA VAL A 194 23.09 13.14 -15.87
C VAL A 194 24.11 14.17 -15.42
N ALA A 195 23.68 15.10 -14.57
CA ALA A 195 24.52 16.18 -14.08
C ALA A 195 24.63 16.16 -12.56
N GLY A 196 25.74 16.67 -12.02
CA GLY A 196 25.94 16.90 -10.59
C GLY A 196 26.16 15.66 -9.74
N VAL A 197 26.61 14.54 -10.34
CA VAL A 197 26.96 13.29 -9.67
C VAL A 197 28.16 12.63 -10.36
N ASP A 198 29.18 13.43 -10.64
CA ASP A 198 30.34 13.03 -11.46
C ASP A 198 31.06 11.80 -10.90
N GLU A 199 31.23 11.71 -9.57
CA GLU A 199 31.89 10.57 -8.90
C GLU A 199 31.08 9.29 -9.05
N ALA A 200 29.75 9.39 -8.98
CA ALA A 200 28.88 8.22 -9.18
C ALA A 200 28.88 7.78 -10.65
N VAL A 201 29.03 8.70 -11.60
CA VAL A 201 29.18 8.40 -13.03
C VAL A 201 30.50 7.67 -13.26
N GLU A 202 31.62 8.16 -12.72
CA GLU A 202 32.95 7.53 -12.85
C GLU A 202 32.93 6.09 -12.34
N GLU A 203 32.31 5.84 -11.17
CA GLU A 203 32.17 4.48 -10.62
C GLU A 203 31.34 3.54 -11.52
N LEU A 204 30.38 4.09 -12.26
CA LEU A 204 29.51 3.32 -13.15
C LEU A 204 30.04 3.20 -14.59
N GLU A 205 31.03 3.99 -14.97
CA GLU A 205 31.71 3.83 -16.27
C GLU A 205 32.36 2.45 -16.42
N GLU A 206 32.94 1.90 -15.35
CA GLU A 206 33.46 0.54 -15.38
C GLU A 206 32.37 -0.50 -15.70
N ILE A 207 31.17 -0.28 -15.20
CA ILE A 207 30.01 -1.17 -15.45
C ILE A 207 29.56 -1.05 -16.92
N ARG A 208 29.48 0.19 -17.43
CA ARG A 208 29.20 0.45 -18.85
C ARG A 208 30.22 -0.24 -19.77
N ASP A 209 31.51 -0.07 -19.48
CA ASP A 209 32.60 -0.64 -20.28
C ASP A 209 32.56 -2.16 -20.30
N PHE A 210 32.27 -2.79 -19.15
CA PHE A 210 32.08 -4.22 -19.09
C PHE A 210 30.89 -4.71 -19.93
N LEU A 211 29.74 -4.04 -19.82
CA LEU A 211 28.54 -4.42 -20.58
C LEU A 211 28.76 -4.25 -22.08
N SER A 212 29.60 -3.29 -22.47
CA SER A 212 29.95 -3.01 -23.88
C SER A 212 30.98 -4.00 -24.46
N ASP A 213 31.99 -4.40 -23.65
CA ASP A 213 33.04 -5.34 -24.05
C ASP A 213 33.38 -6.32 -22.91
N PRO A 214 32.54 -7.32 -22.64
CA PRO A 214 32.77 -8.29 -21.55
C PRO A 214 34.05 -9.11 -21.74
N ASP A 215 34.43 -9.38 -23.00
CA ASP A 215 35.56 -10.29 -23.32
C ASP A 215 36.92 -9.68 -22.94
N ARG A 216 37.06 -8.36 -22.95
CA ARG A 216 38.26 -7.67 -22.52
C ARG A 216 38.56 -7.95 -21.04
N TYR A 217 37.57 -7.90 -20.20
CA TYR A 217 37.68 -8.11 -18.76
C TYR A 217 37.91 -9.58 -18.41
N ARG A 218 37.21 -10.50 -19.10
CA ARG A 218 37.38 -11.95 -18.93
C ARG A 218 38.81 -12.41 -19.27
N LYS A 219 39.42 -11.89 -20.31
CA LYS A 219 40.80 -12.22 -20.71
C LYS A 219 41.83 -11.82 -19.65
N LEU A 220 41.56 -10.79 -18.86
CA LEU A 220 42.40 -10.32 -17.76
C LEU A 220 42.11 -11.05 -16.43
N GLY A 221 41.09 -11.93 -16.39
CA GLY A 221 40.66 -12.61 -15.16
C GLY A 221 39.96 -11.70 -14.14
N ALA A 222 39.51 -10.55 -14.59
CA ALA A 222 38.80 -9.61 -13.71
C ALA A 222 37.41 -10.17 -13.36
N LYS A 223 37.07 -10.14 -12.06
CA LYS A 223 35.73 -10.45 -11.57
C LYS A 223 34.94 -9.15 -11.48
N ILE A 224 33.82 -9.10 -12.18
CA ILE A 224 32.98 -7.94 -12.21
C ILE A 224 31.90 -8.04 -11.12
N PRO A 225 31.51 -6.92 -10.50
CA PRO A 225 30.45 -6.92 -9.52
C PRO A 225 29.15 -7.40 -10.16
N ARG A 226 28.52 -8.39 -9.50
CA ARG A 226 27.22 -8.93 -9.93
C ARG A 226 26.08 -7.96 -9.65
N GLY A 227 26.24 -7.14 -8.61
CA GLY A 227 25.27 -6.17 -8.19
C GLY A 227 25.90 -4.85 -7.74
N VAL A 228 25.22 -3.77 -8.08
CA VAL A 228 25.54 -2.40 -7.66
C VAL A 228 24.35 -1.85 -6.87
N LEU A 229 24.64 -1.33 -5.69
CA LEU A 229 23.63 -0.66 -4.85
C LEU A 229 23.85 0.84 -4.91
N LEU A 230 22.86 1.56 -5.48
CA LEU A 230 22.83 3.02 -5.47
C LEU A 230 22.17 3.48 -4.16
N VAL A 231 22.93 4.24 -3.37
CA VAL A 231 22.50 4.73 -2.05
C VAL A 231 22.46 6.25 -2.07
N GLY A 232 21.45 6.86 -1.46
CA GLY A 232 21.41 8.31 -1.30
C GLY A 232 20.01 8.86 -1.04
N PRO A 233 19.88 10.17 -0.77
CA PRO A 233 18.60 10.81 -0.52
C PRO A 233 17.60 10.64 -1.69
N PRO A 234 16.28 10.75 -1.43
CA PRO A 234 15.31 10.76 -2.52
C PRO A 234 15.52 11.95 -3.44
N GLY A 235 15.26 11.77 -4.74
CA GLY A 235 15.36 12.85 -5.73
C GLY A 235 16.77 13.16 -6.25
N THR A 236 17.81 12.41 -5.86
CA THR A 236 19.19 12.62 -6.34
C THR A 236 19.49 12.00 -7.72
N GLY A 237 18.52 11.35 -8.37
CA GLY A 237 18.70 10.86 -9.75
C GLY A 237 19.12 9.40 -9.86
N LYS A 238 19.07 8.57 -8.80
CA LYS A 238 19.48 7.16 -8.81
C LYS A 238 18.87 6.35 -9.96
N THR A 239 17.57 6.48 -10.18
CA THR A 239 16.86 5.80 -11.27
C THR A 239 17.29 6.32 -12.65
N LEU A 240 17.58 7.62 -12.76
CA LEU A 240 18.09 8.26 -13.99
C LEU A 240 19.47 7.72 -14.32
N LEU A 241 20.34 7.67 -13.32
CA LEU A 241 21.72 7.18 -13.44
C LEU A 241 21.74 5.69 -13.89
N ALA A 242 20.90 4.84 -13.31
CA ALA A 242 20.78 3.45 -13.75
C ALA A 242 20.32 3.33 -15.22
N LYS A 243 19.38 4.18 -15.65
CA LYS A 243 18.97 4.27 -17.06
C LYS A 243 20.09 4.76 -17.97
N ALA A 244 20.90 5.72 -17.51
CA ALA A 244 22.02 6.24 -18.28
C ALA A 244 23.08 5.16 -18.54
N VAL A 245 23.40 4.33 -17.53
CA VAL A 245 24.30 3.17 -17.71
C VAL A 245 23.80 2.24 -18.83
N ALA A 246 22.50 1.91 -18.81
CA ALA A 246 21.90 1.03 -19.81
C ALA A 246 21.88 1.67 -21.22
N GLY A 247 21.57 2.97 -21.29
CA GLY A 247 21.53 3.73 -22.53
C GLY A 247 22.91 3.92 -23.15
N GLU A 248 23.92 4.17 -22.33
CA GLU A 248 25.31 4.30 -22.76
C GLU A 248 25.90 2.96 -23.25
N ALA A 249 25.62 1.87 -22.51
CA ALA A 249 26.01 0.52 -22.90
C ALA A 249 25.18 -0.06 -24.06
N GLY A 250 24.03 0.55 -24.40
CA GLY A 250 23.12 0.07 -25.45
C GLY A 250 22.42 -1.24 -25.14
N VAL A 251 22.31 -1.63 -23.86
CA VAL A 251 21.77 -2.91 -23.42
C VAL A 251 20.30 -2.79 -22.97
N PRO A 252 19.54 -3.91 -22.98
CA PRO A 252 18.19 -3.98 -22.44
C PRO A 252 18.15 -3.63 -20.94
N PHE A 253 17.12 -2.87 -20.54
CA PHE A 253 16.91 -2.38 -19.18
C PHE A 253 15.55 -2.87 -18.66
N PHE A 254 15.58 -3.71 -17.62
CA PHE A 254 14.42 -4.25 -16.96
C PHE A 254 14.23 -3.53 -15.62
N SER A 255 13.17 -2.74 -15.49
CA SER A 255 12.92 -1.94 -14.27
C SER A 255 11.70 -2.46 -13.53
N ILE A 256 11.85 -2.63 -12.22
CA ILE A 256 10.77 -2.99 -11.30
C ILE A 256 10.93 -2.23 -9.98
N SER A 257 9.84 -1.95 -9.30
CA SER A 257 9.89 -1.45 -7.92
C SER A 257 9.94 -2.61 -6.93
N GLY A 258 10.71 -2.48 -5.85
CA GLY A 258 10.71 -3.42 -4.74
C GLY A 258 9.30 -3.63 -4.15
N SER A 259 8.46 -2.60 -4.19
CA SER A 259 7.07 -2.68 -3.77
C SER A 259 6.21 -3.61 -4.64
N ASP A 260 6.55 -3.81 -5.92
CA ASP A 260 5.83 -4.69 -6.85
C ASP A 260 6.02 -6.18 -6.52
N PHE A 261 7.02 -6.50 -5.70
CA PHE A 261 7.24 -7.85 -5.21
C PHE A 261 6.45 -8.17 -3.94
N VAL A 262 5.89 -7.16 -3.27
CA VAL A 262 5.12 -7.34 -2.03
C VAL A 262 3.65 -7.54 -2.38
N GLU A 263 3.19 -8.77 -2.28
CA GLU A 263 1.81 -9.17 -2.60
C GLU A 263 1.14 -9.79 -1.38
N MET A 264 -0.20 -9.87 -1.40
CA MET A 264 -0.95 -10.53 -0.33
C MET A 264 -0.90 -12.07 -0.38
N PHE A 265 -0.49 -12.63 -1.51
CA PHE A 265 -0.45 -14.08 -1.71
C PHE A 265 0.97 -14.60 -1.67
N VAL A 266 1.23 -15.54 -0.77
CA VAL A 266 2.55 -16.16 -0.58
C VAL A 266 3.05 -16.82 -1.86
N GLY A 267 4.28 -16.50 -2.25
CA GLY A 267 4.97 -17.09 -3.41
C GLY A 267 4.80 -16.35 -4.73
N VAL A 268 3.94 -15.34 -4.83
CA VAL A 268 3.77 -14.55 -6.06
C VAL A 268 4.99 -13.67 -6.31
N GLY A 269 5.49 -12.98 -5.28
CA GLY A 269 6.70 -12.16 -5.35
C GLY A 269 7.92 -12.98 -5.78
N ALA A 270 8.14 -14.15 -5.17
CA ALA A 270 9.22 -15.05 -5.55
C ALA A 270 9.11 -15.55 -7.00
N SER A 271 7.89 -15.75 -7.52
CA SER A 271 7.69 -16.10 -8.94
C SER A 271 8.07 -14.95 -9.87
N ARG A 272 7.68 -13.70 -9.51
CA ARG A 272 8.05 -12.51 -10.29
C ARG A 272 9.56 -12.30 -10.35
N VAL A 273 10.27 -12.52 -9.24
CA VAL A 273 11.74 -12.48 -9.21
C VAL A 273 12.30 -13.47 -10.23
N ARG A 274 11.89 -14.75 -10.19
CA ARG A 274 12.37 -15.76 -11.13
C ARG A 274 12.09 -15.42 -12.59
N ASP A 275 10.87 -14.93 -12.87
CA ASP A 275 10.47 -14.56 -14.23
C ASP A 275 11.30 -13.39 -14.75
N LEU A 276 11.54 -12.36 -13.92
CA LEU A 276 12.38 -11.20 -14.24
C LEU A 276 13.83 -11.61 -14.57
N PHE A 277 14.45 -12.43 -13.71
CA PHE A 277 15.81 -12.90 -13.92
C PHE A 277 15.94 -13.79 -15.16
N LYS A 278 14.97 -14.67 -15.39
CA LYS A 278 14.90 -15.51 -16.58
C LYS A 278 14.80 -14.67 -17.86
N GLU A 279 13.97 -13.63 -17.85
CA GLU A 279 13.80 -12.72 -18.98
C GLU A 279 15.10 -11.95 -19.25
N ALA A 280 15.71 -11.38 -18.22
CA ALA A 280 16.97 -10.65 -18.36
C ALA A 280 18.11 -11.55 -18.87
N LYS A 281 18.23 -12.79 -18.37
CA LYS A 281 19.22 -13.77 -18.87
C LYS A 281 19.00 -14.11 -20.33
N SER A 282 17.75 -14.17 -20.79
CA SER A 282 17.43 -14.47 -22.19
C SER A 282 17.87 -13.38 -23.17
N GLN A 283 18.06 -12.14 -22.65
CA GLN A 283 18.43 -10.96 -23.42
C GLN A 283 19.79 -10.38 -23.00
N ALA A 284 20.67 -11.21 -22.42
CA ALA A 284 22.02 -10.79 -22.04
C ALA A 284 22.87 -10.35 -23.26
N PRO A 285 23.71 -9.29 -23.15
CA PRO A 285 23.96 -8.50 -21.96
C PRO A 285 22.76 -7.59 -21.60
N SER A 286 22.42 -7.49 -20.31
CA SER A 286 21.25 -6.72 -19.84
C SER A 286 21.43 -6.19 -18.42
N ILE A 287 20.63 -5.20 -18.06
CA ILE A 287 20.56 -4.63 -16.70
C ILE A 287 19.19 -4.92 -16.09
N ILE A 288 19.18 -5.47 -14.89
CA ILE A 288 18.00 -5.50 -14.00
C ILE A 288 18.12 -4.33 -13.04
N PHE A 289 17.08 -3.49 -12.97
CA PHE A 289 17.02 -2.40 -12.01
C PHE A 289 15.87 -2.60 -11.02
N ILE A 290 16.19 -2.60 -9.73
CA ILE A 290 15.20 -2.68 -8.65
C ILE A 290 15.21 -1.37 -7.88
N ASP A 291 14.17 -0.56 -8.07
CA ASP A 291 13.99 0.65 -7.28
C ASP A 291 13.36 0.33 -5.91
N GLU A 292 13.65 1.12 -4.89
CA GLU A 292 13.13 0.92 -3.53
C GLU A 292 13.36 -0.51 -3.01
N ILE A 293 14.58 -1.02 -3.14
CA ILE A 293 14.92 -2.40 -2.74
C ILE A 293 14.62 -2.66 -1.25
N ASP A 294 14.61 -1.62 -0.42
CA ASP A 294 14.28 -1.66 1.01
C ASP A 294 12.84 -2.12 1.28
N ALA A 295 11.94 -2.05 0.30
CA ALA A 295 10.60 -2.63 0.42
C ALA A 295 10.62 -4.16 0.62
N VAL A 296 11.61 -4.85 0.02
CA VAL A 296 11.78 -6.31 0.07
C VAL A 296 12.98 -6.71 0.91
N GLY A 297 14.06 -5.93 0.82
CA GLY A 297 15.39 -6.22 1.39
C GLY A 297 15.56 -5.88 2.86
N ARG A 298 14.51 -5.59 3.60
CA ARG A 298 14.58 -5.18 5.00
C ARG A 298 15.01 -6.32 5.91
N GLN A 299 15.79 -6.02 6.97
CA GLN A 299 16.21 -6.95 8.03
C GLN A 299 15.03 -7.69 8.65
N ARG A 300 15.26 -8.96 9.01
CA ARG A 300 14.31 -9.84 9.68
C ARG A 300 13.98 -9.28 11.06
N GLY A 301 12.74 -8.91 11.28
CA GLY A 301 12.25 -8.47 12.58
C GLY A 301 11.42 -9.56 13.25
N ALA A 302 11.47 -9.65 14.57
CA ALA A 302 10.62 -10.53 15.37
C ALA A 302 9.17 -9.99 15.41
N GLY A 303 8.49 -9.94 14.25
CA GLY A 303 7.12 -9.47 14.10
C GLY A 303 6.12 -10.63 14.00
N LEU A 304 5.13 -10.65 14.87
CA LEU A 304 3.97 -11.56 14.83
C LEU A 304 2.96 -11.07 13.77
N GLY A 305 3.09 -11.52 12.50
CA GLY A 305 2.09 -11.19 11.47
C GLY A 305 2.38 -11.82 10.11
N GLY A 306 1.37 -12.42 9.48
CA GLY A 306 1.45 -13.21 8.25
C GLY A 306 1.87 -12.49 6.96
N GLY A 307 2.22 -11.20 6.99
CA GLY A 307 2.79 -10.47 5.85
C GLY A 307 4.33 -10.50 5.79
N HIS A 308 4.99 -11.08 6.81
CA HIS A 308 6.44 -11.19 6.85
C HIS A 308 6.96 -12.38 6.02
N ASP A 309 6.22 -13.50 6.01
CA ASP A 309 6.62 -14.74 5.34
C ASP A 309 6.79 -14.56 3.82
N GLU A 310 5.96 -13.73 3.20
CA GLU A 310 6.02 -13.49 1.76
C GLU A 310 7.25 -12.65 1.38
N ARG A 311 7.54 -11.59 2.16
CA ARG A 311 8.74 -10.76 1.93
C ARG A 311 10.02 -11.56 2.11
N GLU A 312 10.10 -12.38 3.16
CA GLU A 312 11.26 -13.25 3.39
C GLU A 312 11.44 -14.27 2.27
N GLN A 313 10.35 -14.86 1.78
CA GLN A 313 10.41 -15.80 0.67
C GLN A 313 10.89 -15.10 -0.61
N THR A 314 10.43 -13.88 -0.86
CA THR A 314 10.83 -13.08 -2.02
C THR A 314 12.30 -12.67 -1.92
N LEU A 315 12.74 -12.19 -0.74
CA LEU A 315 14.14 -11.88 -0.48
C LEU A 315 15.04 -13.11 -0.67
N ASN A 316 14.65 -14.25 -0.09
CA ASN A 316 15.42 -15.48 -0.25
C ASN A 316 15.51 -15.90 -1.73
N GLN A 317 14.43 -15.75 -2.50
CA GLN A 317 14.45 -16.02 -3.94
C GLN A 317 15.40 -15.06 -4.68
N LEU A 318 15.37 -13.76 -4.33
CA LEU A 318 16.31 -12.78 -4.90
C LEU A 318 17.76 -13.17 -4.64
N LEU A 319 18.07 -13.56 -3.38
CA LEU A 319 19.42 -14.03 -3.02
C LEU A 319 19.83 -15.26 -3.79
N VAL A 320 18.91 -16.22 -3.99
CA VAL A 320 19.16 -17.43 -4.78
C VAL A 320 19.46 -17.10 -6.26
N GLU A 321 18.68 -16.19 -6.85
CA GLU A 321 18.91 -15.78 -8.24
C GLU A 321 20.23 -15.02 -8.40
N MET A 322 20.62 -14.18 -7.44
CA MET A 322 21.91 -13.49 -7.44
C MET A 322 23.08 -14.47 -7.29
N ASP A 323 22.96 -15.43 -6.38
CA ASP A 323 24.00 -16.46 -6.18
C ASP A 323 24.09 -17.40 -7.41
N GLY A 324 22.99 -17.58 -8.14
CA GLY A 324 22.87 -18.41 -9.34
C GLY A 324 23.35 -17.76 -10.63
N PHE A 325 23.95 -16.57 -10.60
CA PHE A 325 24.60 -15.99 -11.79
C PHE A 325 25.89 -16.79 -12.13
N GLU A 326 25.96 -17.30 -13.34
CA GLU A 326 27.20 -17.84 -13.86
C GLU A 326 28.15 -16.72 -14.34
N GLU A 327 29.46 -16.92 -14.27
CA GLU A 327 30.44 -15.93 -14.74
C GLU A 327 30.33 -15.64 -16.24
N SER A 328 29.64 -16.51 -16.98
CA SER A 328 29.35 -16.36 -18.41
C SER A 328 28.15 -15.44 -18.70
N GLU A 329 27.25 -15.24 -17.73
CA GLU A 329 26.05 -14.44 -17.90
C GLU A 329 26.40 -12.95 -17.70
N SER A 330 26.29 -12.15 -18.77
CA SER A 330 26.54 -10.70 -18.73
C SER A 330 25.27 -9.94 -18.29
N VAL A 331 24.75 -10.30 -17.11
CA VAL A 331 23.60 -9.60 -16.49
C VAL A 331 24.07 -8.91 -15.22
N ILE A 332 23.78 -7.63 -15.10
CA ILE A 332 24.11 -6.83 -13.91
C ILE A 332 22.84 -6.40 -13.21
N LEU A 333 22.80 -6.59 -11.90
CA LEU A 333 21.73 -6.11 -11.05
C LEU A 333 22.11 -4.76 -10.45
N ILE A 334 21.31 -3.73 -10.73
CA ILE A 334 21.43 -2.43 -10.07
C ILE A 334 20.22 -2.26 -9.15
N ALA A 335 20.44 -1.93 -7.89
CA ALA A 335 19.35 -1.59 -6.99
C ALA A 335 19.51 -0.19 -6.43
N ALA A 336 18.40 0.46 -6.09
CA ALA A 336 18.41 1.77 -5.46
C ALA A 336 17.68 1.74 -4.12
N THR A 337 18.21 2.46 -3.13
CA THR A 337 17.57 2.66 -1.83
C THR A 337 17.86 4.05 -1.27
N ASN A 338 16.91 4.57 -0.51
CA ASN A 338 17.10 5.76 0.31
C ASN A 338 17.51 5.43 1.75
N ARG A 339 17.45 4.12 2.12
CA ARG A 339 17.67 3.65 3.49
C ARG A 339 18.55 2.41 3.52
N PRO A 340 19.86 2.56 3.35
CA PRO A 340 20.79 1.43 3.42
C PRO A 340 20.85 0.80 4.82
N ASP A 341 20.52 1.56 5.85
CA ASP A 341 20.52 1.18 7.27
C ASP A 341 19.57 0.03 7.60
N ILE A 342 18.47 -0.11 6.86
CA ILE A 342 17.46 -1.15 7.12
C ILE A 342 17.62 -2.41 6.28
N LEU A 343 18.58 -2.43 5.34
CA LEU A 343 18.79 -3.58 4.47
C LEU A 343 19.36 -4.80 5.23
N ASP A 344 18.92 -5.98 4.83
CA ASP A 344 19.47 -7.23 5.34
C ASP A 344 20.96 -7.34 4.93
N PRO A 345 21.88 -7.53 5.90
CA PRO A 345 23.30 -7.68 5.63
C PRO A 345 23.63 -8.80 4.63
N ALA A 346 22.73 -9.75 4.45
CA ALA A 346 22.89 -10.80 3.45
C ALA A 346 22.92 -10.27 2.01
N LEU A 347 22.28 -9.15 1.72
CA LEU A 347 22.32 -8.49 0.40
C LEU A 347 23.68 -7.86 0.11
N LEU A 348 24.39 -7.41 1.16
CA LEU A 348 25.66 -6.69 1.06
C LEU A 348 26.88 -7.61 1.10
N ARG A 349 26.68 -8.94 1.08
CA ARG A 349 27.77 -9.90 1.04
C ARG A 349 28.42 -9.97 -0.36
N PRO A 350 29.76 -10.21 -0.43
CA PRO A 350 30.43 -10.42 -1.69
C PRO A 350 29.74 -11.46 -2.58
N GLY A 351 29.62 -11.19 -3.88
CA GLY A 351 28.90 -12.00 -4.84
C GLY A 351 27.44 -11.59 -5.04
N ARG A 352 26.96 -10.53 -4.34
CA ARG A 352 25.62 -9.97 -4.43
C ARG A 352 25.70 -8.48 -4.77
N PHE A 353 25.40 -7.56 -3.83
CA PHE A 353 25.68 -6.14 -4.03
C PHE A 353 27.12 -5.85 -3.60
N ASP A 354 28.03 -6.16 -4.49
CA ASP A 354 29.47 -6.05 -4.23
C ASP A 354 29.97 -4.61 -4.19
N ARG A 355 29.28 -3.73 -4.91
CA ARG A 355 29.64 -2.32 -5.01
C ARG A 355 28.49 -1.45 -4.50
N GLN A 356 28.82 -0.50 -3.65
CA GLN A 356 27.89 0.53 -3.20
C GLN A 356 28.35 1.87 -3.77
N VAL A 357 27.48 2.54 -4.50
CA VAL A 357 27.72 3.85 -5.10
C VAL A 357 26.80 4.84 -4.39
N THR A 358 27.42 5.83 -3.75
CA THR A 358 26.67 6.88 -3.07
C THR A 358 26.31 7.97 -4.08
N VAL A 359 25.02 8.31 -4.14
CA VAL A 359 24.48 9.38 -4.99
C VAL A 359 23.96 10.47 -4.07
N ASP A 360 24.85 11.36 -3.67
CA ASP A 360 24.58 12.44 -2.73
C ASP A 360 23.82 13.61 -3.37
N ARG A 361 23.50 14.62 -2.54
CA ARG A 361 22.99 15.88 -3.03
C ARG A 361 24.08 16.59 -3.85
N PRO A 362 23.70 17.27 -4.95
CA PRO A 362 24.68 17.97 -5.78
C PRO A 362 25.31 19.16 -5.04
N ASP A 363 26.59 19.39 -5.27
CA ASP A 363 27.29 20.58 -4.87
C ASP A 363 26.86 21.80 -5.70
N VAL A 364 27.42 22.97 -5.46
CA VAL A 364 27.10 24.22 -6.18
C VAL A 364 27.24 24.05 -7.70
N LYS A 365 28.31 23.40 -8.15
CA LYS A 365 28.58 23.19 -9.59
C LYS A 365 27.57 22.19 -10.18
N GLY A 366 27.33 21.13 -9.48
CA GLY A 366 26.31 20.12 -9.87
C GLY A 366 24.91 20.71 -9.94
N ARG A 367 24.52 21.58 -8.98
CA ARG A 367 23.24 22.28 -9.03
C ARG A 367 23.13 23.19 -10.25
N GLU A 368 24.21 23.92 -10.59
CA GLU A 368 24.25 24.76 -11.79
C GLU A 368 24.08 23.92 -13.06
N GLN A 369 24.78 22.78 -13.17
CA GLN A 369 24.66 21.87 -14.31
C GLN A 369 23.25 21.32 -14.43
N ILE A 370 22.66 20.84 -13.33
CA ILE A 370 21.29 20.32 -13.29
C ILE A 370 20.27 21.40 -13.71
N LEU A 371 20.43 22.62 -13.21
CA LEU A 371 19.58 23.75 -13.59
C LEU A 371 19.65 24.03 -15.09
N ARG A 372 20.85 24.00 -15.69
CA ARG A 372 21.04 24.20 -17.14
C ARG A 372 20.34 23.10 -17.94
N VAL A 373 20.51 21.84 -17.57
CA VAL A 373 19.83 20.70 -18.23
C VAL A 373 18.31 20.87 -18.18
N HIS A 374 17.75 21.23 -17.02
CA HIS A 374 16.29 21.38 -16.89
C HIS A 374 15.75 22.69 -17.49
N ALA A 375 16.64 23.68 -17.79
CA ALA A 375 16.29 24.92 -18.47
C ALA A 375 16.30 24.81 -20.00
N GLU A 376 16.93 23.80 -20.59
CA GLU A 376 17.16 23.67 -22.04
C GLU A 376 15.90 23.86 -22.89
N ASN A 377 14.79 23.38 -22.43
CA ASN A 377 13.49 23.45 -23.13
C ASN A 377 12.55 24.55 -22.58
N LYS A 378 13.09 25.54 -21.84
CA LYS A 378 12.30 26.61 -21.22
C LYS A 378 12.79 28.00 -21.68
N PRO A 379 11.88 28.93 -22.00
CA PRO A 379 12.25 30.27 -22.38
C PRO A 379 12.70 31.07 -21.14
N MET A 380 13.99 30.99 -20.81
CA MET A 380 14.56 31.72 -19.68
C MET A 380 14.97 33.14 -20.14
N ASP A 381 14.79 34.13 -19.26
CA ASP A 381 15.25 35.50 -19.49
C ASP A 381 16.78 35.61 -19.22
N GLU A 382 17.41 36.61 -19.77
CA GLU A 382 18.84 36.87 -19.60
C GLU A 382 19.23 37.28 -18.16
N ASP A 383 18.25 37.73 -17.36
CA ASP A 383 18.43 38.09 -15.96
C ASP A 383 18.65 36.88 -15.05
N VAL A 384 18.24 35.67 -15.48
CA VAL A 384 18.40 34.44 -14.72
C VAL A 384 19.83 33.95 -14.77
N LYS A 385 20.52 34.10 -13.64
CA LYS A 385 21.92 33.65 -13.46
C LYS A 385 21.93 32.31 -12.75
N PHE A 386 22.20 31.22 -13.49
CA PHE A 386 22.18 29.85 -12.93
C PHE A 386 23.21 29.66 -11.82
N GLU A 387 24.38 30.33 -11.91
CA GLU A 387 25.39 30.31 -10.85
C GLU A 387 24.82 30.87 -9.52
N LYS A 388 24.18 32.06 -9.57
CA LYS A 388 23.52 32.64 -8.40
C LYS A 388 22.39 31.74 -7.89
N LEU A 389 21.62 31.19 -8.80
CA LEU A 389 20.52 30.30 -8.44
C LEU A 389 21.02 29.00 -7.78
N ALA A 390 22.14 28.43 -8.25
CA ALA A 390 22.79 27.29 -7.63
C ALA A 390 23.26 27.58 -6.20
N GLN A 391 23.78 28.78 -5.96
CA GLN A 391 24.15 29.27 -4.62
C GLN A 391 22.92 29.41 -3.71
N MET A 392 21.78 29.88 -4.25
CA MET A 392 20.54 30.07 -3.50
C MET A 392 19.80 28.76 -3.18
N THR A 393 20.14 27.66 -3.84
CA THR A 393 19.43 26.37 -3.73
C THR A 393 20.24 25.31 -2.99
N VAL A 394 21.00 25.74 -1.98
CA VAL A 394 21.78 24.81 -1.13
C VAL A 394 20.89 23.74 -0.54
N GLY A 395 21.34 22.48 -0.61
CA GLY A 395 20.62 21.32 -0.12
C GLY A 395 19.48 20.80 -1.01
N PHE A 396 19.20 21.46 -2.15
CA PHE A 396 18.23 20.96 -3.13
C PHE A 396 18.78 19.73 -3.86
N THR A 397 17.90 18.78 -4.10
CA THR A 397 18.15 17.62 -4.94
C THR A 397 17.89 17.95 -6.42
N GLY A 398 18.30 17.07 -7.33
CA GLY A 398 17.97 17.23 -8.75
C GLY A 398 16.46 17.33 -9.01
N ALA A 399 15.65 16.58 -8.27
CA ALA A 399 14.20 16.65 -8.37
C ALA A 399 13.64 17.99 -7.86
N ASP A 400 14.21 18.55 -6.79
CA ASP A 400 13.79 19.87 -6.27
C ASP A 400 14.12 20.98 -7.27
N LEU A 401 15.29 20.93 -7.91
CA LEU A 401 15.71 21.89 -8.94
C LEU A 401 14.83 21.80 -10.21
N ALA A 402 14.50 20.57 -10.63
CA ALA A 402 13.57 20.36 -11.73
C ALA A 402 12.18 20.92 -11.43
N ASN A 403 11.68 20.67 -10.20
CA ASN A 403 10.42 21.20 -9.72
C ASN A 403 10.43 22.73 -9.61
N LEU A 404 11.51 23.32 -9.13
CA LEU A 404 11.70 24.77 -9.07
C LEU A 404 11.50 25.44 -10.44
N LEU A 405 12.19 24.96 -11.47
CA LEU A 405 12.08 25.51 -12.82
C LEU A 405 10.71 25.22 -13.46
N ASN A 406 10.07 24.10 -13.12
CA ASN A 406 8.72 23.82 -13.55
C ASN A 406 7.70 24.77 -12.89
N GLU A 407 7.78 24.99 -11.57
CA GLU A 407 6.92 25.94 -10.87
C GLU A 407 7.13 27.38 -11.39
N SER A 408 8.37 27.74 -11.73
CA SER A 408 8.69 29.04 -12.32
C SER A 408 8.01 29.23 -13.69
N ALA A 409 8.03 28.19 -14.53
CA ALA A 409 7.33 28.19 -15.81
C ALA A 409 5.80 28.31 -15.63
N LEU A 410 5.23 27.58 -14.66
CA LEU A 410 3.80 27.65 -14.33
C LEU A 410 3.42 29.05 -13.81
N LEU A 411 4.29 29.68 -13.02
CA LEU A 411 4.06 31.02 -12.50
C LEU A 411 4.13 32.08 -13.60
N ALA A 412 5.14 32.00 -14.50
CA ALA A 412 5.25 32.87 -15.67
C ALA A 412 4.01 32.77 -16.57
N ALA A 413 3.56 31.55 -16.86
CA ALA A 413 2.34 31.33 -17.63
C ALA A 413 1.09 31.94 -16.95
N ARG A 414 0.95 31.79 -15.64
CA ARG A 414 -0.14 32.39 -14.86
C ARG A 414 -0.12 33.92 -14.88
N ARG A 415 1.08 34.53 -14.98
CA ARG A 415 1.27 35.97 -15.12
C ARG A 415 1.21 36.44 -16.57
N HIS A 416 0.88 35.57 -17.52
CA HIS A 416 0.83 35.85 -18.96
C HIS A 416 2.17 36.37 -19.52
N ARG A 417 3.29 35.92 -18.95
CA ARG A 417 4.63 36.23 -19.48
C ARG A 417 5.06 35.17 -20.50
N SER A 418 5.86 35.56 -21.46
CA SER A 418 6.42 34.68 -22.51
C SER A 418 7.79 34.11 -22.16
N VAL A 419 8.45 34.67 -21.16
CA VAL A 419 9.75 34.25 -20.65
C VAL A 419 9.71 34.13 -19.12
N ILE A 420 10.61 33.33 -18.57
CA ILE A 420 10.77 33.13 -17.14
C ILE A 420 11.88 34.04 -16.64
N SER A 421 11.53 35.02 -15.84
CA SER A 421 12.51 35.96 -15.25
C SER A 421 12.95 35.49 -13.85
N MET A 422 13.98 36.16 -13.30
CA MET A 422 14.49 35.86 -11.97
C MET A 422 13.40 36.03 -10.88
N ASP A 423 12.47 36.97 -11.04
CA ASP A 423 11.33 37.16 -10.11
C ASP A 423 10.44 35.90 -10.00
N GLU A 424 10.13 35.25 -11.13
CA GLU A 424 9.35 34.03 -11.12
C GLU A 424 10.11 32.87 -10.46
N VAL A 425 11.42 32.83 -10.65
CA VAL A 425 12.28 31.79 -10.06
C VAL A 425 12.39 31.99 -8.56
N GLU A 426 12.66 33.21 -8.08
CA GLU A 426 12.73 33.51 -6.63
C GLU A 426 11.39 33.23 -5.92
N GLU A 427 10.26 33.65 -6.48
CA GLU A 427 8.94 33.35 -5.89
C GLU A 427 8.62 31.85 -5.89
N SER A 428 9.04 31.14 -6.92
CA SER A 428 8.85 29.69 -6.99
C SER A 428 9.75 28.95 -6.02
N MET A 429 10.97 29.45 -5.78
CA MET A 429 11.86 28.92 -4.74
C MET A 429 11.24 29.07 -3.35
N GLU A 430 10.71 30.25 -3.04
CA GLU A 430 9.99 30.48 -1.80
C GLU A 430 8.77 29.54 -1.64
N ARG A 431 8.07 29.27 -2.76
CA ARG A 431 6.94 28.36 -2.78
C ARG A 431 7.36 26.90 -2.53
N VAL A 432 8.50 26.49 -3.06
CA VAL A 432 9.05 25.14 -2.84
C VAL A 432 9.50 24.98 -1.38
N ILE A 433 10.17 25.99 -0.81
CA ILE A 433 10.72 25.96 0.56
C ILE A 433 9.60 26.13 1.61
N ALA A 434 8.79 27.19 1.49
CA ALA A 434 7.84 27.65 2.52
C ALA A 434 6.37 27.30 2.19
N GLY A 435 6.11 26.79 0.99
CA GLY A 435 4.76 26.47 0.51
C GLY A 435 4.03 27.65 -0.14
N PRO A 436 2.79 27.44 -0.61
CA PRO A 436 2.01 28.48 -1.31
C PRO A 436 1.58 29.59 -0.36
N GLN A 437 1.53 30.83 -0.89
CA GLN A 437 1.01 31.99 -0.17
C GLN A 437 -0.47 31.82 0.18
N ARG A 438 -0.84 32.09 1.44
CA ARG A 438 -2.23 32.02 1.93
C ARG A 438 -2.91 33.40 1.85
N LYS A 439 -3.46 33.75 0.69
CA LYS A 439 -4.14 35.03 0.45
C LYS A 439 -5.42 35.27 1.26
N GLY A 440 -6.03 34.22 1.80
CA GLY A 440 -7.29 34.30 2.54
C GLY A 440 -7.12 34.45 4.07
N ARG A 441 -5.90 34.48 4.59
CA ARG A 441 -5.67 34.60 6.03
C ARG A 441 -5.63 36.08 6.41
N VAL A 442 -6.65 36.53 7.13
CA VAL A 442 -6.70 37.90 7.68
C VAL A 442 -6.03 37.88 9.05
N MET A 443 -4.91 38.58 9.16
CA MET A 443 -4.21 38.77 10.44
C MET A 443 -4.64 40.14 11.03
N THR A 444 -4.73 40.20 12.35
CA THR A 444 -4.93 41.46 13.05
C THR A 444 -3.67 42.36 12.98
N GLU A 445 -3.80 43.67 13.14
CA GLU A 445 -2.65 44.57 13.17
C GLU A 445 -1.67 44.23 14.31
N ALA A 446 -2.17 43.77 15.45
CA ALA A 446 -1.33 43.31 16.55
C ALA A 446 -0.51 42.07 16.15
N GLU A 447 -1.16 41.05 15.54
CA GLU A 447 -0.44 39.87 15.05
C GLU A 447 0.61 40.23 14.00
N ARG A 448 0.28 41.09 13.04
CA ARG A 448 1.23 41.56 12.03
C ARG A 448 2.45 42.22 12.65
N THR A 449 2.22 43.07 13.66
CA THR A 449 3.28 43.78 14.37
C THR A 449 4.17 42.81 15.13
N THR A 450 3.59 41.84 15.85
CA THR A 450 4.35 40.83 16.57
C THR A 450 5.21 39.99 15.60
N ILE A 451 4.63 39.55 14.48
CA ILE A 451 5.36 38.77 13.46
C ILE A 451 6.50 39.62 12.86
N ALA A 452 6.27 40.90 12.58
CA ALA A 452 7.30 41.78 12.03
C ALA A 452 8.51 41.92 12.98
N TYR A 453 8.27 42.05 14.30
CA TYR A 453 9.36 42.06 15.28
C TYR A 453 10.03 40.70 15.39
N HIS A 454 9.27 39.61 15.40
CA HIS A 454 9.77 38.24 15.47
C HIS A 454 10.75 37.93 14.31
N GLU A 455 10.31 38.14 13.08
CA GLU A 455 11.14 37.90 11.89
C GLU A 455 12.34 38.87 11.82
N SER A 456 12.14 40.13 12.24
CA SER A 456 13.24 41.07 12.34
C SER A 456 14.28 40.68 13.39
N GLY A 457 13.84 40.02 14.47
CA GLY A 457 14.70 39.48 15.52
C GLY A 457 15.63 38.40 14.97
N HIS A 458 15.09 37.41 14.27
CA HIS A 458 15.90 36.38 13.60
C HIS A 458 16.90 36.99 12.63
N ALA A 459 16.44 37.93 11.82
CA ALA A 459 17.26 38.54 10.80
C ALA A 459 18.39 39.39 11.39
N LEU A 460 18.10 40.19 12.42
CA LEU A 460 19.10 41.08 13.04
C LEU A 460 20.16 40.28 13.79
N VAL A 461 19.75 39.25 14.55
CA VAL A 461 20.69 38.35 15.23
C VAL A 461 21.56 37.62 14.21
N GLY A 462 20.97 37.04 13.15
CA GLY A 462 21.71 36.37 12.10
C GLY A 462 22.66 37.26 11.33
N HIS A 463 22.30 38.53 11.10
CA HIS A 463 23.18 39.49 10.43
C HIS A 463 24.40 39.91 11.25
N ILE A 464 24.30 39.90 12.56
CA ILE A 464 25.37 40.36 13.46
C ILE A 464 26.35 39.25 13.83
N LEU A 465 25.87 38.01 13.89
CA LEU A 465 26.70 36.87 14.26
C LEU A 465 27.64 36.48 13.10
N GLU A 466 28.90 36.29 13.43
CA GLU A 466 29.96 36.05 12.46
C GLU A 466 29.83 34.73 11.69
N HIS A 467 29.33 33.70 12.37
CA HIS A 467 29.22 32.36 11.81
C HIS A 467 27.76 31.99 11.39
N SER A 468 26.93 33.01 11.25
CA SER A 468 25.56 32.81 10.77
C SER A 468 25.49 33.00 9.26
N ASP A 469 24.62 32.20 8.62
CA ASP A 469 24.32 32.35 7.19
C ASP A 469 23.74 33.75 6.90
N PRO A 470 24.09 34.38 5.78
CA PRO A 470 23.58 35.70 5.45
C PRO A 470 22.08 35.70 5.21
N VAL A 471 21.42 36.74 5.73
CA VAL A 471 19.98 36.93 5.54
C VAL A 471 19.70 37.34 4.10
N HIS A 472 18.93 36.55 3.39
CA HIS A 472 18.53 36.83 2.01
C HIS A 472 17.21 37.60 1.94
N LYS A 473 16.22 37.20 2.74
CA LYS A 473 14.88 37.78 2.69
C LYS A 473 14.14 37.62 4.03
N ILE A 474 13.35 38.63 4.37
CA ILE A 474 12.43 38.63 5.48
C ILE A 474 11.02 38.81 4.90
N SER A 475 10.05 38.07 5.36
CA SER A 475 8.66 38.18 4.90
C SER A 475 7.67 37.95 6.04
N ILE A 476 6.68 38.81 6.15
CA ILE A 476 5.52 38.66 7.04
C ILE A 476 4.29 38.13 6.30
N VAL A 477 4.48 37.63 5.09
CA VAL A 477 3.42 37.04 4.28
C VAL A 477 3.26 35.56 4.65
N SER A 478 2.07 35.15 5.08
CA SER A 478 1.79 33.76 5.45
C SER A 478 1.99 32.81 4.28
N ARG A 479 2.85 31.79 4.48
CA ARG A 479 3.06 30.69 3.54
C ARG A 479 2.92 29.33 4.26
N GLY A 480 2.24 28.38 3.64
CA GLY A 480 2.05 27.06 4.25
C GLY A 480 1.45 27.13 5.67
N GLN A 481 2.22 26.74 6.67
CA GLN A 481 1.85 26.85 8.09
C GLN A 481 2.51 28.07 8.77
N ALA A 482 3.53 28.66 8.17
CA ALA A 482 4.25 29.80 8.72
C ALA A 482 3.44 31.09 8.55
N LEU A 483 3.54 31.97 9.57
CA LEU A 483 2.93 33.30 9.56
C LEU A 483 3.84 34.34 8.91
N GLY A 484 5.14 34.19 9.10
CA GLY A 484 6.24 34.88 8.47
C GLY A 484 7.40 33.92 8.27
N TYR A 485 8.48 34.36 7.68
CA TYR A 485 9.73 33.60 7.60
C TYR A 485 10.91 34.51 7.33
N THR A 486 12.05 34.15 7.87
CA THR A 486 13.35 34.75 7.58
C THR A 486 14.16 33.70 6.82
N LEU A 487 14.52 34.01 5.58
CA LEU A 487 15.32 33.13 4.70
C LEU A 487 16.78 33.50 4.83
N GLN A 488 17.57 32.59 5.34
CA GLN A 488 19.02 32.62 5.37
C GLN A 488 19.53 31.60 4.36
N LEU A 489 20.49 31.99 3.54
CA LEU A 489 21.05 31.12 2.50
C LEU A 489 22.55 31.03 2.74
N PRO A 490 23.12 29.83 2.95
CA PRO A 490 24.55 29.65 3.02
C PRO A 490 25.21 30.05 1.68
N GLN A 491 26.38 30.62 1.76
CA GLN A 491 27.14 31.03 0.57
C GLN A 491 27.89 29.86 -0.08
N GLU A 492 28.21 28.85 0.74
CA GLU A 492 28.95 27.66 0.34
C GLU A 492 28.32 26.42 0.95
N ASP A 493 28.60 25.26 0.37
CA ASP A 493 28.13 23.97 0.94
C ASP A 493 29.06 23.58 2.11
N HIS A 494 28.55 23.61 3.33
CA HIS A 494 29.27 23.20 4.53
C HIS A 494 28.98 21.73 4.88
N PHE A 495 30.01 20.89 4.84
CA PHE A 495 29.93 19.49 5.23
C PHE A 495 30.12 19.27 6.74
N LEU A 496 30.77 20.23 7.42
CA LEU A 496 31.03 20.19 8.87
C LEU A 496 30.52 21.47 9.51
N LYS A 497 29.84 21.36 10.65
CA LYS A 497 29.45 22.48 11.50
C LYS A 497 30.35 22.53 12.73
N THR A 498 30.93 23.69 12.99
CA THR A 498 31.71 23.93 14.20
C THR A 498 30.78 24.18 15.41
N LYS A 499 31.31 24.04 16.63
CA LYS A 499 30.59 24.39 17.86
C LYS A 499 30.10 25.83 17.87
N ASN A 500 30.92 26.77 17.37
CA ASN A 500 30.56 28.19 17.33
C ASN A 500 29.44 28.47 16.33
N GLU A 501 29.47 27.87 15.14
CA GLU A 501 28.38 27.97 14.17
C GLU A 501 27.04 27.47 14.77
N MET A 502 27.07 26.34 15.47
CA MET A 502 25.86 25.80 16.11
C MET A 502 25.37 26.69 17.26
N LEU A 503 26.26 27.30 18.05
CA LEU A 503 25.89 28.28 19.08
C LEU A 503 25.30 29.54 18.50
N ASP A 504 25.82 30.02 17.38
CA ASP A 504 25.29 31.17 16.67
C ASP A 504 23.92 30.87 16.06
N GLU A 505 23.75 29.72 15.45
CA GLU A 505 22.47 29.24 14.91
C GLU A 505 21.38 29.11 16.02
N LEU A 506 21.77 28.64 17.22
CA LEU A 506 20.87 28.61 18.37
C LEU A 506 20.42 30.02 18.79
N ALA A 507 21.32 30.98 18.79
CA ALA A 507 20.98 32.37 19.10
C ALA A 507 20.05 32.98 18.03
N VAL A 508 20.24 32.64 16.76
CA VAL A 508 19.32 33.01 15.67
C VAL A 508 17.93 32.43 15.87
N PHE A 509 17.80 31.12 16.18
CA PHE A 509 16.49 30.50 16.47
C PHE A 509 15.75 31.18 17.62
N LEU A 510 16.47 31.65 18.61
CA LEU A 510 15.87 32.36 19.75
C LEU A 510 15.61 33.84 19.48
N GLY A 511 16.18 34.40 18.39
CA GLY A 511 16.10 35.83 18.04
C GLY A 511 14.67 36.34 17.92
N GLY A 512 13.77 35.59 17.28
CA GLY A 512 12.35 35.95 17.15
C GLY A 512 11.65 36.03 18.50
N ARG A 513 11.86 35.04 19.36
CA ARG A 513 11.31 35.01 20.71
C ARG A 513 11.80 36.16 21.57
N VAL A 514 13.10 36.44 21.54
CA VAL A 514 13.69 37.54 22.28
C VAL A 514 13.20 38.90 21.75
N ALA A 515 12.98 39.05 20.44
CA ALA A 515 12.39 40.27 19.89
C ALA A 515 10.96 40.49 20.40
N GLU A 516 10.14 39.44 20.54
CA GLU A 516 8.82 39.53 21.19
C GLU A 516 8.96 39.99 22.64
N GLU A 517 9.86 39.43 23.43
CA GLU A 517 10.11 39.78 24.83
C GLU A 517 10.54 41.25 25.04
N LEU A 518 11.29 41.82 24.10
CA LEU A 518 11.85 43.17 24.19
C LEU A 518 10.92 44.24 23.65
N MET A 519 10.09 43.92 22.65
CA MET A 519 9.33 44.91 21.87
C MET A 519 7.81 44.75 21.93
N CYS A 520 7.30 43.59 22.35
CA CYS A 520 5.87 43.33 22.47
C CYS A 520 5.45 43.25 23.93
N ASP A 521 4.15 43.47 24.18
CA ASP A 521 3.58 43.44 25.56
C ASP A 521 3.56 42.03 26.14
N ASP A 522 3.50 41.00 25.26
CA ASP A 522 3.44 39.59 25.66
C ASP A 522 4.10 38.70 24.58
N ILE A 523 4.47 37.51 25.01
CA ILE A 523 5.08 36.47 24.20
C ILE A 523 4.02 35.60 23.56
N THR A 524 4.29 35.10 22.32
CA THR A 524 3.31 34.32 21.59
C THR A 524 3.74 32.87 21.43
N SER A 525 2.80 32.04 20.95
CA SER A 525 3.08 30.65 20.54
C SER A 525 3.79 30.54 19.20
N GLY A 526 4.06 31.65 18.51
CA GLY A 526 4.70 31.71 17.19
C GLY A 526 6.09 31.06 17.19
N ALA A 527 6.84 31.25 18.26
CA ALA A 527 8.18 30.70 18.43
C ALA A 527 8.26 29.18 18.70
N SER A 528 7.14 28.43 18.68
CA SER A 528 7.12 27.01 19.07
C SER A 528 8.06 26.15 18.21
N ASN A 529 8.10 26.34 16.91
CA ASN A 529 8.95 25.59 15.99
C ASN A 529 10.43 25.92 16.21
N ASP A 530 10.75 27.18 16.44
CA ASP A 530 12.14 27.63 16.67
C ASP A 530 12.68 27.07 17.98
N LEU A 531 11.84 27.06 19.03
CA LEU A 531 12.18 26.45 20.31
C LEU A 531 12.40 24.92 20.19
N GLU A 532 11.57 24.24 19.40
CA GLU A 532 11.73 22.80 19.13
C GLU A 532 13.05 22.51 18.40
N ARG A 533 13.34 23.25 17.34
CA ARG A 533 14.60 23.15 16.56
C ARG A 533 15.82 23.45 17.43
N ALA A 534 15.77 24.53 18.20
CA ALA A 534 16.85 24.91 19.11
C ALA A 534 17.09 23.85 20.18
N THR A 535 16.03 23.34 20.81
CA THR A 535 16.15 22.29 21.82
C THR A 535 16.75 21.00 21.25
N LYS A 536 16.30 20.59 20.06
CA LYS A 536 16.82 19.41 19.36
C LYS A 536 18.31 19.57 19.05
N MET A 537 18.71 20.72 18.51
CA MET A 537 20.12 21.03 18.21
C MET A 537 20.99 21.03 19.46
N ALA A 538 20.57 21.72 20.52
CA ALA A 538 21.29 21.74 21.78
C ALA A 538 21.47 20.33 22.37
N ARG A 539 20.41 19.49 22.30
CA ARG A 539 20.49 18.09 22.72
C ARG A 539 21.46 17.29 21.86
N GLU A 540 21.46 17.48 20.56
CA GLU A 540 22.36 16.81 19.62
C GLU A 540 23.83 17.20 19.87
N MET A 541 24.12 18.48 20.14
CA MET A 541 25.46 18.96 20.54
C MET A 541 25.97 18.22 21.77
N VAL A 542 25.11 17.99 22.76
CA VAL A 542 25.48 17.35 24.03
C VAL A 542 25.58 15.84 23.88
N THR A 543 24.60 15.19 23.23
CA THR A 543 24.48 13.72 23.25
C THR A 543 25.20 13.02 22.11
N ARG A 544 25.35 13.67 20.94
CA ARG A 544 25.87 13.06 19.72
C ARG A 544 27.21 13.59 19.29
N LEU A 545 27.41 14.91 19.42
CA LEU A 545 28.57 15.57 18.87
C LEU A 545 29.70 15.78 19.91
N GLY A 546 29.45 15.43 21.20
CA GLY A 546 30.46 15.57 22.26
C GLY A 546 30.95 17.01 22.44
N MET A 547 30.08 18.01 22.20
CA MET A 547 30.43 19.45 22.27
C MET A 547 30.23 20.07 23.66
N SER A 548 29.85 19.26 24.65
CA SER A 548 29.74 19.69 26.04
C SER A 548 31.09 19.56 26.77
N GLU A 549 31.47 20.58 27.51
CA GLU A 549 32.66 20.56 28.36
C GLU A 549 32.43 19.73 29.64
N GLU A 550 31.20 19.75 30.13
CA GLU A 550 30.80 19.05 31.35
C GLU A 550 30.70 17.52 31.17
N LEU A 551 30.20 17.08 30.01
CA LEU A 551 29.97 15.67 29.69
C LEU A 551 31.08 15.05 28.85
N GLY A 552 31.97 15.87 28.29
CA GLY A 552 33.11 15.42 27.49
C GLY A 552 32.76 14.87 26.12
N THR A 553 33.72 14.16 25.52
CA THR A 553 33.62 13.61 24.14
C THR A 553 33.03 12.20 24.14
N GLN A 554 31.80 12.07 24.61
CA GLN A 554 31.06 10.79 24.66
C GLN A 554 29.76 10.92 23.87
N VAL A 555 29.30 9.79 23.35
CA VAL A 555 27.98 9.65 22.73
C VAL A 555 27.04 9.02 23.72
N PHE A 556 25.86 9.59 23.92
CA PHE A 556 24.82 9.13 24.81
C PHE A 556 23.57 8.76 23.99
N GLY A 557 23.03 7.58 24.20
CA GLY A 557 21.90 7.06 23.45
C GLY A 557 22.33 6.37 22.15
N GLU A 558 21.92 5.14 21.94
CA GLU A 558 22.09 4.45 20.67
C GLU A 558 21.23 5.11 19.59
N ALA A 559 21.75 5.22 18.38
CA ALA A 559 20.94 5.59 17.23
C ALA A 559 19.92 4.47 17.00
N GLN A 560 18.67 4.69 17.40
CA GLN A 560 17.63 3.71 17.14
C GLN A 560 17.36 3.63 15.64
N HIS A 561 17.95 2.64 14.97
CA HIS A 561 17.60 2.24 13.60
C HIS A 561 16.34 1.35 13.54
N GLN A 562 15.65 1.14 14.68
CA GLN A 562 14.45 0.30 14.73
C GLN A 562 13.15 1.12 14.86
N VAL A 563 12.79 1.85 13.80
CA VAL A 563 11.45 2.41 13.66
C VAL A 563 10.52 1.32 13.14
N PHE A 564 10.19 0.33 13.99
CA PHE A 564 9.10 -0.57 13.60
C PHE A 564 8.46 -1.24 14.81
N LEU A 565 7.30 -0.75 15.15
CA LEU A 565 6.21 -1.48 15.85
C LEU A 565 5.24 -0.48 16.49
N GLY A 566 4.78 0.59 15.90
CA GLY A 566 3.57 1.31 16.36
C GLY A 566 3.30 1.36 17.89
N ARG A 567 4.30 1.06 18.68
CA ARG A 567 4.42 1.20 20.13
C ARG A 567 5.67 2.00 20.36
N ASP A 568 5.49 3.15 20.98
CA ASP A 568 6.55 3.81 21.72
C ASP A 568 7.12 2.81 22.76
N TYR A 569 8.06 1.97 22.33
CA TYR A 569 8.96 1.39 23.29
C TYR A 569 9.75 2.58 23.84
N ALA A 570 9.56 2.83 25.12
CA ALA A 570 10.32 3.81 25.86
C ALA A 570 11.78 3.76 25.39
N ASP A 571 12.33 4.92 25.02
CA ASP A 571 13.75 5.06 24.73
C ASP A 571 14.52 4.31 25.82
N HIS A 572 15.14 3.19 25.46
CA HIS A 572 16.05 2.54 26.37
C HIS A 572 17.24 3.46 26.51
N GLN A 573 17.21 4.26 27.57
CA GLN A 573 18.36 5.06 27.98
C GLN A 573 19.49 4.07 28.27
N ASP A 574 20.55 4.14 27.50
CA ASP A 574 21.80 3.38 27.71
C ASP A 574 22.71 4.04 28.76
N TYR A 575 22.19 5.07 29.44
CA TYR A 575 22.89 5.84 30.46
C TYR A 575 22.04 5.99 31.74
N SER A 576 22.72 6.28 32.86
CA SER A 576 22.09 6.41 34.17
C SER A 576 21.21 7.64 34.29
N GLU A 577 20.22 7.62 35.20
CA GLU A 577 19.42 8.79 35.57
C GLU A 577 20.25 10.01 35.95
N GLU A 578 21.40 9.82 36.58
CA GLU A 578 22.34 10.89 36.91
C GLU A 578 22.91 11.53 35.64
N THR A 579 23.28 10.72 34.65
CA THR A 579 23.73 11.21 33.34
C THR A 579 22.62 11.92 32.60
N ALA A 580 21.37 11.40 32.60
CA ALA A 580 20.21 12.06 32.02
C ALA A 580 20.01 13.46 32.59
N ARG A 581 20.08 13.59 33.93
CA ARG A 581 20.00 14.86 34.62
C ARG A 581 21.08 15.86 34.20
N ARG A 582 22.33 15.37 34.07
CA ARG A 582 23.45 16.20 33.61
C ARG A 582 23.27 16.66 32.16
N ILE A 583 22.75 15.80 31.29
CA ILE A 583 22.37 16.15 29.90
C ILE A 583 21.33 17.28 29.91
N ASP A 584 20.27 17.17 30.70
CA ASP A 584 19.22 18.19 30.78
C ASP A 584 19.76 19.52 31.33
N ILE A 585 20.62 19.49 32.33
CA ILE A 585 21.25 20.69 32.87
C ILE A 585 22.12 21.38 31.81
N GLU A 586 22.89 20.61 31.06
CA GLU A 586 23.79 21.15 30.03
C GLU A 586 23.01 21.72 28.82
N VAL A 587 21.95 21.01 28.37
CA VAL A 587 21.02 21.53 27.35
C VAL A 587 20.40 22.87 27.80
N GLN A 588 19.93 22.94 29.05
CA GLN A 588 19.40 24.18 29.60
C GLN A 588 20.45 25.29 29.70
N ARG A 589 21.70 24.95 30.01
CA ARG A 589 22.81 25.91 30.04
C ARG A 589 23.05 26.50 28.65
N ILE A 590 23.15 25.64 27.64
CA ILE A 590 23.36 26.05 26.23
C ILE A 590 22.20 26.94 25.76
N MET A 591 20.97 26.54 26.01
CA MET A 591 19.80 27.32 25.64
C MET A 591 19.76 28.70 26.32
N ARG A 592 20.07 28.77 27.61
CA ARG A 592 20.15 30.06 28.33
C ARG A 592 21.28 30.95 27.82
N GLU A 593 22.41 30.39 27.46
CA GLU A 593 23.54 31.12 26.91
C GLU A 593 23.18 31.71 25.53
N ALA A 594 22.55 30.91 24.66
CA ALA A 594 22.07 31.36 23.35
C ALA A 594 21.02 32.48 23.49
N HIS A 595 20.06 32.31 24.43
CA HIS A 595 19.06 33.35 24.74
C HIS A 595 19.71 34.64 25.21
N ARG A 596 20.64 34.57 26.20
CA ARG A 596 21.37 35.75 26.70
C ARG A 596 22.09 36.48 25.57
N ARG A 597 22.74 35.73 24.68
CA ARG A 597 23.47 36.32 23.53
C ARG A 597 22.50 37.03 22.57
N ALA A 598 21.36 36.44 22.28
CA ALA A 598 20.32 37.07 21.47
C ALA A 598 19.79 38.37 22.12
N VAL A 599 19.55 38.34 23.46
CA VAL A 599 19.16 39.55 24.22
C VAL A 599 20.19 40.65 24.12
N GLU A 600 21.48 40.34 24.34
CA GLU A 600 22.56 41.31 24.26
C GLU A 600 22.66 41.97 22.88
N ILE A 601 22.47 41.19 21.82
CA ILE A 601 22.50 41.69 20.44
C ILE A 601 21.31 42.61 20.14
N LEU A 602 20.09 42.18 20.50
CA LEU A 602 18.86 42.91 20.17
C LEU A 602 18.68 44.16 21.05
N ASP A 603 19.03 44.07 22.33
CA ASP A 603 18.93 45.19 23.26
C ASP A 603 19.86 46.34 22.88
N ALA A 604 21.10 46.00 22.45
CA ALA A 604 22.05 46.99 21.95
C ALA A 604 21.62 47.67 20.63
N ARG A 605 20.64 47.12 19.91
CA ARG A 605 20.20 47.56 18.58
C ARG A 605 18.68 47.71 18.44
N ARG A 606 18.01 48.09 19.53
CA ARG A 606 16.55 48.25 19.54
C ARG A 606 16.05 49.20 18.43
N ASP A 607 16.77 50.27 18.14
CA ASP A 607 16.38 51.23 17.10
C ASP A 607 16.40 50.57 15.70
N GLN A 608 17.37 49.69 15.43
CA GLN A 608 17.44 48.95 14.17
C GLN A 608 16.33 47.92 14.06
N LEU A 609 16.05 47.17 15.13
CA LEU A 609 14.95 46.21 15.22
C LEU A 609 13.59 46.90 14.95
N ASP A 610 13.36 48.06 15.58
CA ASP A 610 12.13 48.84 15.39
C ASP A 610 12.00 49.38 13.96
N LEU A 611 13.12 49.85 13.37
CA LEU A 611 13.12 50.29 11.98
C LEU A 611 12.81 49.18 11.02
N MET A 612 13.42 47.98 11.21
CA MET A 612 13.17 46.82 10.37
C MET A 612 11.71 46.38 10.43
N ALA A 613 11.15 46.28 11.63
CA ALA A 613 9.73 45.90 11.81
C ALA A 613 8.77 46.91 11.15
N LYS A 614 9.06 48.22 11.25
CA LYS A 614 8.24 49.26 10.59
C LYS A 614 8.31 49.16 9.06
N VAL A 615 9.49 48.98 8.49
CA VAL A 615 9.67 48.81 7.03
C VAL A 615 8.91 47.57 6.53
N LEU A 616 8.91 46.45 7.29
CA LEU A 616 8.16 45.24 6.96
C LEU A 616 6.64 45.45 7.01
N LEU A 617 6.13 46.30 7.90
CA LEU A 617 4.72 46.63 8.00
C LEU A 617 4.23 47.57 6.89
N GLU A 618 5.10 48.41 6.35
CA GLU A 618 4.78 49.39 5.30
C GLU A 618 4.81 48.75 3.89
N ARG A 619 5.57 47.70 3.68
CA ARG A 619 5.72 46.98 2.41
C ARG A 619 4.86 45.70 2.36
#